data_76505a58c610794842e747dfcaffe008
#
_entry.id   76505a58c610794842e747dfcaffe008
#
_cell.length_a   1.000
_cell.length_b   1.000
_cell.length_c   1.000
_cell.angle_alpha   90.00
_cell.angle_beta   90.00
_cell.angle_gamma   90.00
#
_symmetry.space_group_name_H-M   'P 1'
#
loop_
_entity.id
_entity.type
_entity.pdbx_description
1 polymer ?
#
loop_
_entity_poly.entity_id
_entity_poly.type
_entity_poly.pdbx_seq_one_letter_code
_entity_poly.pdbx_strand_id
1 'polypeptide(L)'
;MRVIIDGIEYLPAANGKLRVGIAITTHQRPEVLKRAIDQHMKHLPAGALVVVVDDGSSPAAVVPSGVQLLRHDKSLGIVASKNASLSVLMEAGCEHLFLWDDDAWPIADDWHQPYIESHEPHLAYQFLDLAGRNKLNDLAVLYRDERHVAYTGQRGVMLYYHRSAIEKVGGFDSVYGRGMYEHSDLALRIHNAGLTTWAYADVTGSEKLIHSLDEHEAVERSVPKPDRVALVERNVKIHNERRDTGFTGYVEYRWQSDVVITTLLTSQPDPQRGSKMTASPDMLNKWASSLRQCVGIALVDELQTAPAGIELYHVPDVKMNVYFRRWLHIWQHLREHPEYRFVWCTDGTDVEMLRAPWEEMLPGKVYVGSEPKTYADIWAKQHHPERIYQEFIEAHRNDVMLNAGLLGGTRADVMAFAHGIIRLYYRIESYRFWKKEQTGAAVGDMLAFGIVAQSFAERLVTGPLVHTVFKTDGIGKEIAWWRHK
;
A
#
# COMPACT_ATOMS: atom_id res chain seq x y z
N MET A 1 17.61 21.03 -3.56
CA MET A 1 17.73 19.60 -3.35
C MET A 1 17.47 18.94 -4.69
N ARG A 2 18.39 18.11 -5.20
CA ARG A 2 18.17 17.37 -6.45
C ARG A 2 17.56 16.03 -6.06
N VAL A 3 16.45 15.65 -6.64
CA VAL A 3 15.82 14.34 -6.44
C VAL A 3 16.00 13.55 -7.73
N ILE A 4 16.57 12.36 -7.65
CA ILE A 4 16.73 11.45 -8.78
C ILE A 4 15.84 10.24 -8.49
N ILE A 5 14.86 9.96 -9.37
CA ILE A 5 13.99 8.78 -9.30
C ILE A 5 14.17 8.05 -10.63
N ASP A 6 14.52 6.78 -10.60
CA ASP A 6 14.77 5.92 -11.78
C ASP A 6 15.72 6.54 -12.84
N GLY A 7 16.78 7.24 -12.34
CA GLY A 7 17.75 7.88 -13.22
C GLY A 7 17.32 9.22 -13.82
N ILE A 8 16.14 9.74 -13.45
CA ILE A 8 15.63 11.04 -13.93
C ILE A 8 15.86 12.11 -12.86
N GLU A 9 16.54 13.19 -13.24
CA GLU A 9 16.82 14.32 -12.34
C GLU A 9 15.62 15.26 -12.25
N TYR A 10 15.06 15.41 -11.03
CA TYR A 10 13.99 16.35 -10.72
C TYR A 10 14.59 17.64 -10.15
N LEU A 11 14.39 18.77 -10.83
CA LEU A 11 14.77 20.08 -10.33
C LEU A 11 13.65 20.64 -9.45
N PRO A 12 13.95 21.14 -8.23
CA PRO A 12 12.96 21.86 -7.45
C PRO A 12 12.48 23.09 -8.20
N ALA A 13 11.19 23.43 -8.04
CA ALA A 13 10.63 24.63 -8.65
C ALA A 13 11.46 25.86 -8.26
N ALA A 14 12.09 26.50 -9.23
CA ALA A 14 12.71 27.79 -9.03
C ALA A 14 11.62 28.85 -8.82
N ASN A 15 11.72 29.58 -7.71
CA ASN A 15 11.00 30.83 -7.46
C ASN A 15 9.50 30.77 -7.16
N GLY A 16 9.04 29.99 -6.17
CA GLY A 16 7.73 30.24 -5.51
C GLY A 16 6.49 30.25 -6.42
N LYS A 17 6.56 29.72 -7.65
CA LYS A 17 5.42 29.55 -8.55
C LYS A 17 4.71 28.23 -8.24
N LEU A 18 3.40 28.30 -8.15
CA LEU A 18 2.50 27.14 -8.10
C LEU A 18 2.85 26.15 -9.20
N ARG A 19 3.12 24.90 -8.83
CA ARG A 19 3.54 23.87 -9.78
C ARG A 19 2.34 23.03 -10.20
N VAL A 20 2.03 23.09 -11.51
CA VAL A 20 1.00 22.27 -12.15
C VAL A 20 1.63 20.96 -12.61
N GLY A 21 0.98 19.83 -12.27
CA GLY A 21 1.33 18.51 -12.77
C GLY A 21 0.20 17.93 -13.61
N ILE A 22 0.53 17.42 -14.79
CA ILE A 22 -0.39 16.77 -15.73
C ILE A 22 0.11 15.35 -15.93
N ALA A 23 -0.73 14.36 -15.63
CA ALA A 23 -0.42 12.96 -15.89
C ALA A 23 -1.48 12.34 -16.80
N ILE A 24 -1.05 11.67 -17.87
CA ILE A 24 -1.90 11.02 -18.87
C ILE A 24 -1.69 9.52 -18.76
N THR A 25 -2.74 8.76 -18.46
CA THR A 25 -2.68 7.30 -18.43
C THR A 25 -3.10 6.71 -19.78
N THR A 26 -2.35 5.72 -20.27
CA THR A 26 -2.61 5.06 -21.55
C THR A 26 -2.42 3.54 -21.48
N HIS A 27 -3.14 2.81 -22.34
CA HIS A 27 -2.94 1.38 -22.57
C HIS A 27 -3.39 0.99 -23.97
N GLN A 28 -2.46 0.47 -24.83
CA GLN A 28 -2.70 -0.09 -26.15
C GLN A 28 -3.40 0.88 -27.17
N ARG A 29 -3.23 2.20 -27.01
CA ARG A 29 -3.90 3.22 -27.87
C ARG A 29 -2.92 4.29 -28.37
N PRO A 30 -1.89 3.95 -29.16
CA PRO A 30 -0.82 4.89 -29.54
C PRO A 30 -1.31 6.13 -30.30
N GLU A 31 -2.27 6.00 -31.20
CA GLU A 31 -2.80 7.13 -32.00
C GLU A 31 -3.65 8.08 -31.12
N VAL A 32 -4.45 7.54 -30.22
CA VAL A 32 -5.26 8.32 -29.28
C VAL A 32 -4.31 9.10 -28.34
N LEU A 33 -3.32 8.42 -27.77
CA LEU A 33 -2.30 9.04 -26.91
C LEU A 33 -1.57 10.15 -27.65
N LYS A 34 -1.14 9.92 -28.90
CA LYS A 34 -0.44 10.93 -29.70
C LYS A 34 -1.28 12.19 -29.83
N ARG A 35 -2.56 12.04 -30.19
CA ARG A 35 -3.51 13.17 -30.31
C ARG A 35 -3.67 13.90 -28.98
N ALA A 36 -3.81 13.18 -27.87
CA ALA A 36 -3.89 13.78 -26.53
C ALA A 36 -2.63 14.58 -26.20
N ILE A 37 -1.44 14.00 -26.38
CA ILE A 37 -0.18 14.69 -26.11
C ILE A 37 -0.06 15.97 -26.96
N ASP A 38 -0.35 15.91 -28.26
CA ASP A 38 -0.27 17.08 -29.16
C ASP A 38 -1.17 18.22 -28.63
N GLN A 39 -2.37 17.94 -28.13
CA GLN A 39 -3.28 18.93 -27.57
C GLN A 39 -2.82 19.45 -26.19
N HIS A 40 -2.35 18.57 -25.32
CA HIS A 40 -1.80 18.99 -24.03
C HIS A 40 -0.58 19.91 -24.21
N MET A 41 0.31 19.59 -25.15
CA MET A 41 1.49 20.44 -25.44
C MET A 41 1.11 21.76 -26.04
N LYS A 42 0.05 21.81 -26.85
CA LYS A 42 -0.46 23.07 -27.44
C LYS A 42 -1.02 24.02 -26.39
N HIS A 43 -1.70 23.51 -25.39
CA HIS A 43 -2.39 24.27 -24.33
C HIS A 43 -1.70 24.10 -22.96
N LEU A 44 -0.36 23.93 -22.95
CA LEU A 44 0.43 23.61 -21.77
C LEU A 44 0.55 24.83 -20.84
N PRO A 45 0.14 24.75 -19.56
CA PRO A 45 0.40 25.80 -18.59
C PRO A 45 1.91 26.02 -18.40
N ALA A 46 2.31 27.26 -18.24
CA ALA A 46 3.73 27.63 -18.12
C ALA A 46 4.40 26.94 -16.92
N GLY A 47 5.45 26.17 -17.18
CA GLY A 47 6.20 25.45 -16.15
C GLY A 47 5.52 24.19 -15.62
N ALA A 48 4.45 23.71 -16.27
CA ALA A 48 3.81 22.46 -15.90
C ALA A 48 4.72 21.24 -16.18
N LEU A 49 4.64 20.24 -15.30
CA LEU A 49 5.22 18.92 -15.52
C LEU A 49 4.20 18.05 -16.29
N VAL A 50 4.65 17.40 -17.36
CA VAL A 50 3.81 16.43 -18.10
C VAL A 50 4.42 15.04 -18.00
N VAL A 51 3.61 14.07 -17.57
CA VAL A 51 3.98 12.66 -17.42
C VAL A 51 2.97 11.80 -18.17
N VAL A 52 3.46 10.82 -18.92
CA VAL A 52 2.65 9.74 -19.48
C VAL A 52 2.91 8.47 -18.68
N VAL A 53 1.87 7.82 -18.21
CA VAL A 53 1.93 6.51 -17.57
C VAL A 53 1.41 5.46 -18.54
N ASP A 54 2.32 4.65 -19.09
CA ASP A 54 2.03 3.55 -20.01
C ASP A 54 1.80 2.24 -19.21
N ASP A 55 0.55 1.79 -19.17
CA ASP A 55 0.17 0.55 -18.49
C ASP A 55 0.52 -0.70 -19.31
N GLY A 56 1.80 -0.87 -19.64
CA GLY A 56 2.32 -2.07 -20.29
C GLY A 56 1.84 -2.26 -21.74
N SER A 57 1.80 -1.18 -22.54
CA SER A 57 1.43 -1.29 -23.97
C SER A 57 2.45 -2.06 -24.79
N SER A 58 2.02 -2.71 -25.86
CA SER A 58 2.88 -3.36 -26.86
C SER A 58 2.42 -2.97 -28.27
N PRO A 59 3.22 -2.16 -29.00
CA PRO A 59 4.51 -1.57 -28.62
C PRO A 59 4.40 -0.54 -27.49
N ALA A 60 5.54 -0.23 -26.86
CA ALA A 60 5.62 0.79 -25.82
C ALA A 60 5.16 2.16 -26.33
N ALA A 61 4.54 2.95 -25.42
CA ALA A 61 4.18 4.32 -25.73
C ALA A 61 5.42 5.16 -26.11
N VAL A 62 5.26 6.07 -27.05
CA VAL A 62 6.30 7.00 -27.49
C VAL A 62 5.87 8.41 -27.10
N VAL A 63 6.76 9.15 -26.44
CA VAL A 63 6.52 10.52 -25.99
C VAL A 63 7.55 11.49 -26.57
N PRO A 64 7.19 12.77 -26.83
CA PRO A 64 8.13 13.77 -27.31
C PRO A 64 9.06 14.27 -26.19
N SER A 65 10.13 14.97 -26.59
CA SER A 65 11.01 15.66 -25.62
C SER A 65 10.21 16.63 -24.75
N GLY A 66 10.51 16.63 -23.43
CA GLY A 66 9.80 17.46 -22.45
C GLY A 66 8.59 16.77 -21.79
N VAL A 67 8.19 15.60 -22.26
CA VAL A 67 7.20 14.72 -21.63
C VAL A 67 7.93 13.54 -20.99
N GLN A 68 7.65 13.26 -19.73
CA GLN A 68 8.21 12.10 -19.04
C GLN A 68 7.38 10.85 -19.34
N LEU A 69 8.04 9.70 -19.47
CA LEU A 69 7.38 8.40 -19.64
C LEU A 69 7.69 7.52 -18.44
N LEU A 70 6.64 7.13 -17.72
CA LEU A 70 6.67 6.04 -16.75
C LEU A 70 5.97 4.83 -17.37
N ARG A 71 6.57 3.64 -17.26
CA ARG A 71 6.03 2.44 -17.88
C ARG A 71 5.96 1.28 -16.91
N HIS A 72 4.84 0.58 -16.89
CA HIS A 72 4.73 -0.74 -16.26
C HIS A 72 5.21 -1.83 -17.22
N ASP A 73 5.90 -2.84 -16.72
CA ASP A 73 6.35 -3.99 -17.53
C ASP A 73 5.19 -4.81 -18.09
N LYS A 74 4.07 -4.83 -17.36
CA LYS A 74 2.79 -5.46 -17.75
C LYS A 74 1.63 -4.58 -17.32
N SER A 75 0.47 -4.74 -17.95
CA SER A 75 -0.73 -3.99 -17.54
C SER A 75 -1.18 -4.36 -16.13
N LEU A 76 -1.24 -3.35 -15.27
CA LEU A 76 -1.69 -3.42 -13.87
C LEU A 76 -3.11 -2.86 -13.67
N GLY A 77 -3.62 -2.12 -14.65
CA GLY A 77 -4.94 -1.48 -14.64
C GLY A 77 -4.93 -0.03 -14.19
N ILE A 78 -6.06 0.64 -14.35
CA ILE A 78 -6.18 2.10 -14.18
C ILE A 78 -5.90 2.56 -12.74
N VAL A 79 -6.24 1.76 -11.72
CA VAL A 79 -5.94 2.08 -10.31
C VAL A 79 -4.44 2.24 -10.07
N ALA A 80 -3.66 1.26 -10.53
CA ALA A 80 -2.20 1.30 -10.40
C ALA A 80 -1.60 2.46 -11.20
N SER A 81 -2.08 2.68 -12.43
CA SER A 81 -1.57 3.74 -13.31
C SER A 81 -1.89 5.14 -12.78
N LYS A 82 -3.09 5.38 -12.26
CA LYS A 82 -3.43 6.66 -11.62
C LYS A 82 -2.69 6.87 -10.29
N ASN A 83 -2.42 5.81 -9.53
CA ASN A 83 -1.56 5.90 -8.35
C ASN A 83 -0.10 6.22 -8.72
N ALA A 84 0.43 5.61 -9.78
CA ALA A 84 1.75 5.96 -10.31
C ALA A 84 1.80 7.44 -10.76
N SER A 85 0.73 7.94 -11.41
CA SER A 85 0.57 9.35 -11.75
C SER A 85 0.62 10.25 -10.51
N LEU A 86 -0.15 9.93 -9.46
CA LEU A 86 -0.12 10.67 -8.20
C LEU A 86 1.28 10.66 -7.58
N SER A 87 1.94 9.49 -7.51
CA SER A 87 3.27 9.36 -6.93
C SER A 87 4.27 10.30 -7.58
N VAL A 88 4.40 10.24 -8.91
CA VAL A 88 5.34 11.08 -9.67
C VAL A 88 5.04 12.57 -9.48
N LEU A 89 3.78 12.99 -9.58
CA LEU A 89 3.42 14.39 -9.44
C LEU A 89 3.64 14.91 -8.01
N MET A 90 3.30 14.11 -6.99
CA MET A 90 3.50 14.44 -5.58
C MET A 90 4.99 14.53 -5.23
N GLU A 91 5.82 13.59 -5.67
CA GLU A 91 7.27 13.57 -5.48
C GLU A 91 7.95 14.74 -6.17
N ALA A 92 7.48 15.09 -7.37
CA ALA A 92 7.95 16.26 -8.11
C ALA A 92 7.56 17.60 -7.44
N GLY A 93 6.78 17.58 -6.35
CA GLY A 93 6.36 18.76 -5.61
C GLY A 93 5.27 19.58 -6.32
N CYS A 94 4.47 18.95 -7.19
CA CYS A 94 3.30 19.60 -7.78
C CYS A 94 2.25 19.90 -6.72
N GLU A 95 1.59 21.04 -6.83
CA GLU A 95 0.54 21.49 -5.92
C GLU A 95 -0.84 21.23 -6.51
N HIS A 96 -0.97 21.39 -7.84
CA HIS A 96 -2.17 21.15 -8.61
C HIS A 96 -1.96 19.95 -9.51
N LEU A 97 -2.71 18.88 -9.30
CA LEU A 97 -2.57 17.58 -9.94
C LEU A 97 -3.74 17.34 -10.88
N PHE A 98 -3.47 17.22 -12.19
CA PHE A 98 -4.46 16.90 -13.21
C PHE A 98 -4.18 15.52 -13.80
N LEU A 99 -5.06 14.57 -13.50
CA LEU A 99 -4.96 13.20 -13.99
C LEU A 99 -5.93 13.00 -15.14
N TRP A 100 -5.42 12.56 -16.28
CA TRP A 100 -6.17 12.40 -17.52
C TRP A 100 -6.15 10.97 -18.02
N ASP A 101 -7.23 10.56 -18.66
CA ASP A 101 -7.21 9.43 -19.58
C ASP A 101 -6.73 9.94 -20.95
N ASP A 102 -6.16 9.07 -21.80
CA ASP A 102 -5.60 9.44 -23.10
C ASP A 102 -6.66 9.83 -24.16
N ASP A 103 -7.94 9.73 -23.84
CA ASP A 103 -9.07 10.08 -24.69
C ASP A 103 -9.74 11.43 -24.32
N ALA A 104 -9.05 12.23 -23.49
CA ALA A 104 -9.49 13.59 -23.16
C ALA A 104 -8.30 14.55 -23.13
N TRP A 105 -8.54 15.83 -23.47
CA TRP A 105 -7.51 16.87 -23.54
C TRP A 105 -8.08 18.27 -23.46
N PRO A 106 -7.24 19.29 -23.11
CA PRO A 106 -7.65 20.69 -23.11
C PRO A 106 -7.83 21.23 -24.53
N ILE A 107 -8.74 22.20 -24.70
CA ILE A 107 -9.01 22.92 -25.94
C ILE A 107 -8.91 24.44 -25.81
N ALA A 108 -8.51 24.95 -24.64
CA ALA A 108 -8.30 26.36 -24.35
C ALA A 108 -7.00 26.54 -23.52
N ASP A 109 -6.31 27.67 -23.68
CA ASP A 109 -5.01 27.91 -23.03
C ASP A 109 -5.14 28.11 -21.51
N ASP A 110 -6.27 28.61 -21.05
CA ASP A 110 -6.59 28.90 -19.64
C ASP A 110 -7.43 27.81 -18.97
N TRP A 111 -7.55 26.63 -19.59
CA TRP A 111 -8.39 25.52 -19.16
C TRP A 111 -8.24 25.16 -17.67
N HIS A 112 -7.03 25.31 -17.13
CA HIS A 112 -6.68 24.93 -15.77
C HIS A 112 -7.07 25.96 -14.71
N GLN A 113 -7.24 27.24 -15.09
CA GLN A 113 -7.47 28.36 -14.17
C GLN A 113 -8.71 28.16 -13.29
N PRO A 114 -9.91 27.82 -13.80
CA PRO A 114 -11.09 27.66 -12.97
C PRO A 114 -10.96 26.57 -11.92
N TYR A 115 -10.17 25.51 -12.19
CA TYR A 115 -9.87 24.44 -11.24
C TYR A 115 -8.93 24.93 -10.13
N ILE A 116 -7.88 25.66 -10.49
CA ILE A 116 -6.88 26.18 -9.55
C ILE A 116 -7.48 27.26 -8.64
N GLU A 117 -8.33 28.12 -9.18
CA GLU A 117 -8.98 29.21 -8.45
C GLU A 117 -10.17 28.74 -7.60
N SER A 118 -10.58 27.50 -7.74
CA SER A 118 -11.63 26.91 -6.93
C SER A 118 -11.17 26.69 -5.48
N HIS A 119 -12.12 26.82 -4.54
CA HIS A 119 -11.91 26.43 -3.15
C HIS A 119 -12.06 24.91 -2.94
N GLU A 120 -12.57 24.18 -3.94
CA GLU A 120 -12.74 22.75 -3.90
C GLU A 120 -11.41 22.05 -4.23
N PRO A 121 -10.77 21.33 -3.31
CA PRO A 121 -9.51 20.66 -3.56
C PRO A 121 -9.63 19.38 -4.43
N HIS A 122 -10.84 19.08 -4.88
CA HIS A 122 -11.12 18.03 -5.87
C HIS A 122 -12.31 18.43 -6.74
N LEU A 123 -12.08 18.33 -8.05
CA LEU A 123 -13.10 18.50 -9.10
C LEU A 123 -12.84 17.49 -10.21
N ALA A 124 -13.85 17.16 -10.99
CA ALA A 124 -13.72 16.22 -12.11
C ALA A 124 -14.55 16.68 -13.30
N TYR A 125 -13.97 16.60 -14.50
CA TYR A 125 -14.68 16.93 -15.72
C TYR A 125 -15.88 16.02 -15.93
N GLN A 126 -17.06 16.63 -16.01
CA GLN A 126 -18.33 15.93 -16.20
C GLN A 126 -18.84 16.16 -17.63
N PHE A 127 -18.43 15.29 -18.52
CA PHE A 127 -18.88 15.37 -19.91
C PHE A 127 -20.30 14.83 -20.09
N LEU A 128 -21.01 15.41 -21.07
CA LEU A 128 -22.30 14.94 -21.55
C LEU A 128 -22.09 14.18 -22.86
N ASP A 129 -22.92 13.17 -23.13
CA ASP A 129 -22.92 12.49 -24.44
C ASP A 129 -23.58 13.38 -25.51
N LEU A 130 -22.82 14.29 -26.09
CA LEU A 130 -23.29 15.20 -27.15
C LEU A 130 -23.58 14.44 -28.44
N ALA A 131 -22.95 13.28 -28.67
CA ALA A 131 -23.21 12.45 -29.83
C ALA A 131 -24.52 11.65 -29.73
N GLY A 132 -25.12 11.60 -28.54
CA GLY A 132 -26.38 10.91 -28.27
C GLY A 132 -26.31 9.38 -28.38
N ARG A 133 -25.11 8.80 -28.42
CA ARG A 133 -24.88 7.36 -28.64
C ARG A 133 -25.14 6.53 -27.41
N ASN A 134 -24.70 7.05 -26.23
CA ASN A 134 -24.72 6.35 -24.97
C ASN A 134 -25.84 6.85 -24.04
N LYS A 135 -26.51 7.93 -24.37
CA LYS A 135 -27.57 8.55 -23.54
C LYS A 135 -27.11 8.64 -22.08
N LEU A 136 -25.97 9.30 -21.82
CA LEU A 136 -25.38 9.44 -20.48
C LEU A 136 -26.27 10.32 -19.57
N ASN A 137 -27.50 9.86 -19.31
CA ASN A 137 -28.47 10.48 -18.42
C ASN A 137 -28.38 9.96 -16.98
N ASP A 138 -27.29 9.25 -16.66
CA ASP A 138 -27.08 8.59 -15.37
C ASP A 138 -26.58 9.55 -14.27
N LEU A 139 -26.27 10.81 -14.64
CA LEU A 139 -25.88 11.85 -13.70
C LEU A 139 -26.89 13.00 -13.69
N ALA A 140 -27.45 13.27 -12.50
CA ALA A 140 -28.32 14.42 -12.30
C ALA A 140 -27.54 15.60 -11.69
N VAL A 141 -27.88 16.81 -12.10
CA VAL A 141 -27.37 18.03 -11.47
C VAL A 141 -28.07 18.24 -10.14
N LEU A 142 -27.31 18.37 -9.06
CA LEU A 142 -27.80 18.66 -7.70
C LEU A 142 -27.72 20.14 -7.34
N TYR A 143 -26.70 20.84 -7.86
CA TYR A 143 -26.46 22.25 -7.63
C TYR A 143 -25.74 22.88 -8.83
N ARG A 144 -25.97 24.18 -9.05
CA ARG A 144 -25.24 24.96 -10.05
C ARG A 144 -25.19 26.42 -9.65
N ASP A 145 -23.99 27.00 -9.76
CA ASP A 145 -23.77 28.44 -9.69
C ASP A 145 -22.84 28.91 -10.82
N GLU A 146 -22.28 30.12 -10.70
CA GLU A 146 -21.37 30.70 -11.71
C GLU A 146 -20.01 29.98 -11.75
N ARG A 147 -19.63 29.24 -10.72
CA ARG A 147 -18.32 28.58 -10.57
C ARG A 147 -18.40 27.07 -10.64
N HIS A 148 -19.43 26.45 -10.05
CA HIS A 148 -19.50 25.01 -9.86
C HIS A 148 -20.83 24.40 -10.28
N VAL A 149 -20.75 23.15 -10.72
CA VAL A 149 -21.89 22.27 -10.93
C VAL A 149 -21.66 20.99 -10.15
N ALA A 150 -22.56 20.66 -9.21
CA ALA A 150 -22.52 19.41 -8.46
C ALA A 150 -23.46 18.34 -9.07
N TYR A 151 -23.05 17.08 -8.98
CA TYR A 151 -23.73 15.95 -9.63
C TYR A 151 -23.95 14.79 -8.66
N THR A 152 -24.80 13.83 -9.06
CA THR A 152 -25.04 12.58 -8.33
C THR A 152 -23.93 11.55 -8.44
N GLY A 153 -22.96 11.75 -9.32
CA GLY A 153 -21.81 10.88 -9.55
C GLY A 153 -20.73 11.60 -10.33
N GLN A 154 -19.67 10.89 -10.70
CA GLN A 154 -18.54 11.50 -11.40
C GLN A 154 -18.01 10.64 -12.54
N ARG A 155 -17.41 11.29 -13.54
CA ARG A 155 -16.61 10.69 -14.60
C ARG A 155 -15.13 10.63 -14.20
N GLY A 156 -14.35 9.79 -14.87
CA GLY A 156 -12.95 9.57 -14.53
C GLY A 156 -11.93 10.06 -15.56
N VAL A 157 -12.39 10.70 -16.66
CA VAL A 157 -11.51 11.04 -17.80
C VAL A 157 -10.53 12.20 -17.51
N MET A 158 -10.93 13.16 -16.66
CA MET A 158 -10.05 14.18 -16.09
C MET A 158 -10.43 14.41 -14.64
N LEU A 159 -9.44 14.31 -13.75
CA LEU A 159 -9.57 14.47 -12.31
C LEU A 159 -8.58 15.53 -11.84
N TYR A 160 -9.05 16.56 -11.21
CA TYR A 160 -8.24 17.56 -10.55
C TYR A 160 -8.16 17.28 -9.05
N TYR A 161 -6.94 17.36 -8.51
CA TYR A 161 -6.68 17.32 -7.06
C TYR A 161 -5.72 18.42 -6.66
N HIS A 162 -6.03 19.12 -5.59
CA HIS A 162 -5.04 19.89 -4.86
C HIS A 162 -4.24 18.93 -3.98
N ARG A 163 -2.93 19.13 -3.89
CA ARG A 163 -1.99 18.30 -3.13
C ARG A 163 -2.50 17.94 -1.73
N SER A 164 -3.06 18.90 -1.00
CA SER A 164 -3.55 18.70 0.37
C SER A 164 -4.62 17.63 0.51
N ALA A 165 -5.46 17.43 -0.52
CA ALA A 165 -6.45 16.36 -0.50
C ALA A 165 -5.79 14.99 -0.52
N ILE A 166 -4.78 14.79 -1.38
CA ILE A 166 -4.03 13.54 -1.49
C ILE A 166 -3.18 13.31 -0.22
N GLU A 167 -2.57 14.34 0.34
CA GLU A 167 -1.86 14.23 1.63
C GLU A 167 -2.78 13.79 2.77
N LYS A 168 -4.05 14.17 2.72
CA LYS A 168 -5.03 13.85 3.77
C LYS A 168 -5.62 12.45 3.66
N VAL A 169 -6.04 12.02 2.46
CA VAL A 169 -6.80 10.77 2.27
C VAL A 169 -6.06 9.71 1.44
N GLY A 170 -4.89 10.04 0.89
CA GLY A 170 -4.15 9.14 -0.01
C GLY A 170 -4.72 9.11 -1.43
N GLY A 171 -4.42 8.05 -2.17
CA GLY A 171 -4.81 7.88 -3.56
C GLY A 171 -5.96 6.90 -3.80
N PHE A 172 -5.91 6.25 -4.96
CA PHE A 172 -6.91 5.27 -5.40
C PHE A 172 -6.70 3.92 -4.71
N ASP A 173 -7.77 3.29 -4.24
CA ASP A 173 -7.67 2.07 -3.48
C ASP A 173 -7.56 0.82 -4.38
N SER A 174 -6.51 0.04 -4.15
CA SER A 174 -6.26 -1.22 -4.86
C SER A 174 -7.36 -2.27 -4.66
N VAL A 175 -8.25 -2.10 -3.69
CA VAL A 175 -9.44 -2.96 -3.51
C VAL A 175 -10.32 -2.98 -4.75
N TYR A 176 -10.30 -1.91 -5.56
CA TYR A 176 -11.02 -1.84 -6.84
C TYR A 176 -10.34 -2.61 -7.98
N GLY A 177 -9.18 -3.22 -7.73
CA GLY A 177 -8.45 -4.04 -8.70
C GLY A 177 -8.06 -3.24 -9.95
N ARG A 178 -8.52 -3.70 -11.12
CA ARG A 178 -8.18 -3.04 -12.40
C ARG A 178 -8.99 -1.78 -12.71
N GLY A 179 -9.93 -1.38 -11.85
CA GLY A 179 -10.71 -0.15 -12.02
C GLY A 179 -12.20 -0.31 -11.80
N MET A 180 -12.95 0.72 -12.14
CA MET A 180 -14.37 0.95 -11.89
C MET A 180 -14.67 1.34 -10.44
N TYR A 181 -15.25 2.51 -10.27
CA TYR A 181 -15.57 3.16 -8.98
C TYR A 181 -14.37 3.69 -8.15
N GLU A 182 -13.12 3.45 -8.54
CA GLU A 182 -11.93 3.92 -7.82
C GLU A 182 -11.90 5.45 -7.70
N HIS A 183 -12.25 6.17 -8.76
CA HIS A 183 -12.29 7.64 -8.77
C HIS A 183 -13.47 8.18 -7.93
N SER A 184 -14.63 7.55 -7.99
CA SER A 184 -15.77 7.92 -7.16
C SER A 184 -15.53 7.66 -5.67
N ASP A 185 -14.81 6.58 -5.32
CA ASP A 185 -14.38 6.30 -3.95
C ASP A 185 -13.42 7.37 -3.41
N LEU A 186 -12.41 7.75 -4.20
CA LEU A 186 -11.47 8.79 -3.78
C LEU A 186 -12.17 10.13 -3.56
N ALA A 187 -13.08 10.52 -4.46
CA ALA A 187 -13.90 11.71 -4.29
C ALA A 187 -14.75 11.68 -3.02
N LEU A 188 -15.41 10.55 -2.74
CA LEU A 188 -16.17 10.36 -1.50
C LEU A 188 -15.29 10.45 -0.25
N ARG A 189 -14.10 9.84 -0.26
CA ARG A 189 -13.17 9.94 0.88
C ARG A 189 -12.73 11.37 1.15
N ILE A 190 -12.47 12.15 0.10
CA ILE A 190 -12.13 13.56 0.20
C ILE A 190 -13.33 14.34 0.81
N HIS A 191 -14.54 14.10 0.31
CA HIS A 191 -15.75 14.72 0.81
C HIS A 191 -16.05 14.33 2.26
N ASN A 192 -16.00 13.06 2.60
CA ASN A 192 -16.25 12.56 3.95
C ASN A 192 -15.20 13.06 4.95
N ALA A 193 -13.99 13.38 4.50
CA ALA A 193 -12.97 14.05 5.31
C ALA A 193 -13.25 15.56 5.53
N GLY A 194 -14.35 16.10 5.00
CA GLY A 194 -14.77 17.48 5.15
C GLY A 194 -13.96 18.48 4.30
N LEU A 195 -13.33 18.01 3.22
CA LEU A 195 -12.46 18.84 2.38
C LEU A 195 -13.20 19.49 1.21
N THR A 196 -14.31 18.92 0.73
CA THR A 196 -15.12 19.45 -0.37
C THR A 196 -16.56 19.73 0.06
N THR A 197 -17.19 20.71 -0.58
CA THR A 197 -18.61 21.03 -0.37
C THR A 197 -19.50 19.92 -0.95
N TRP A 198 -19.14 19.37 -2.10
CA TRP A 198 -19.87 18.31 -2.78
C TRP A 198 -18.97 17.10 -3.02
N ALA A 199 -19.57 15.91 -2.98
CA ALA A 199 -18.83 14.69 -3.28
C ALA A 199 -18.35 14.65 -4.75
N TYR A 200 -19.18 15.16 -5.67
CA TYR A 200 -18.91 15.16 -7.09
C TYR A 200 -19.25 16.51 -7.70
N ALA A 201 -18.26 17.24 -8.16
CA ALA A 201 -18.46 18.55 -8.78
C ALA A 201 -17.48 18.78 -9.93
N ASP A 202 -17.84 19.73 -10.79
CA ASP A 202 -17.02 20.27 -11.86
C ASP A 202 -17.10 21.79 -11.88
N VAL A 203 -16.22 22.45 -12.62
CA VAL A 203 -16.33 23.88 -12.89
C VAL A 203 -17.43 24.15 -13.91
N THR A 204 -18.18 25.24 -13.74
CA THR A 204 -19.20 25.67 -14.70
C THR A 204 -18.53 26.06 -16.01
N GLY A 205 -19.03 25.55 -17.13
CA GLY A 205 -18.49 25.83 -18.48
C GLY A 205 -17.29 24.98 -18.88
N SER A 206 -16.98 23.92 -18.16
CA SER A 206 -15.86 22.97 -18.45
C SER A 206 -15.91 22.40 -19.87
N GLU A 207 -17.10 22.27 -20.47
CA GLU A 207 -17.29 21.82 -21.85
C GLU A 207 -16.66 22.74 -22.92
N LYS A 208 -16.32 23.98 -22.53
CA LYS A 208 -15.59 24.94 -23.38
C LYS A 208 -14.08 24.86 -23.21
N LEU A 209 -13.62 24.15 -22.22
CA LEU A 209 -12.23 24.06 -21.80
C LEU A 209 -11.60 22.71 -22.15
N ILE A 210 -12.41 21.66 -22.16
CA ILE A 210 -11.99 20.26 -22.25
C ILE A 210 -12.79 19.53 -23.33
N HIS A 211 -12.12 18.67 -24.08
CA HIS A 211 -12.70 17.75 -25.05
C HIS A 211 -12.52 16.30 -24.56
N SER A 212 -13.56 15.50 -24.71
CA SER A 212 -13.49 14.06 -24.49
C SER A 212 -14.01 13.30 -25.71
N LEU A 213 -13.30 12.25 -26.12
CA LEU A 213 -13.74 11.37 -27.19
C LEU A 213 -15.02 10.61 -26.84
N ASP A 214 -15.19 10.19 -25.59
CA ASP A 214 -16.41 9.52 -25.12
C ASP A 214 -17.67 10.39 -25.32
N GLU A 215 -17.50 11.71 -25.36
CA GLU A 215 -18.56 12.68 -25.60
C GLU A 215 -18.90 12.83 -27.08
N HIS A 216 -17.91 12.80 -27.95
CA HIS A 216 -18.04 13.14 -29.37
C HIS A 216 -17.89 11.96 -30.33
N GLU A 217 -17.13 10.94 -29.95
CA GLU A 217 -16.77 9.81 -30.80
C GLU A 217 -16.97 8.47 -30.08
N ALA A 218 -17.08 7.38 -30.86
CA ALA A 218 -17.01 6.04 -30.28
C ALA A 218 -15.57 5.66 -30.03
N VAL A 219 -15.22 5.38 -28.79
CA VAL A 219 -13.86 4.96 -28.41
C VAL A 219 -13.82 3.45 -28.22
N GLU A 220 -12.89 2.78 -28.91
CA GLU A 220 -12.59 1.39 -28.67
C GLU A 220 -11.90 1.22 -27.32
N ARG A 221 -12.43 0.34 -26.49
CA ARG A 221 -11.89 0.11 -25.15
C ARG A 221 -10.99 -1.10 -25.13
N SER A 222 -9.82 -0.97 -24.53
CA SER A 222 -8.82 -2.04 -24.41
C SER A 222 -9.26 -3.19 -23.51
N VAL A 223 -10.18 -2.95 -22.56
CA VAL A 223 -10.73 -3.99 -21.67
C VAL A 223 -12.03 -4.55 -22.24
N PRO A 224 -12.15 -5.87 -22.43
CA PRO A 224 -13.38 -6.51 -22.96
C PRO A 224 -14.63 -6.19 -22.14
N LYS A 225 -15.77 -6.09 -22.80
CA LYS A 225 -17.04 -5.73 -22.15
C LYS A 225 -17.43 -6.69 -21.01
N PRO A 226 -17.32 -8.03 -21.13
CA PRO A 226 -17.63 -8.94 -20.04
C PRO A 226 -16.79 -8.67 -18.77
N ASP A 227 -15.49 -8.41 -18.93
CA ASP A 227 -14.58 -8.14 -17.82
C ASP A 227 -14.94 -6.84 -17.11
N ARG A 228 -15.33 -5.81 -17.89
CA ARG A 228 -15.81 -4.54 -17.32
C ARG A 228 -17.12 -4.70 -16.55
N VAL A 229 -18.05 -5.50 -17.04
CA VAL A 229 -19.32 -5.79 -16.34
C VAL A 229 -19.04 -6.49 -15.02
N ALA A 230 -18.18 -7.51 -15.00
CA ALA A 230 -17.81 -8.22 -13.78
C ALA A 230 -17.12 -7.29 -12.74
N LEU A 231 -16.25 -6.38 -13.20
CA LEU A 231 -15.64 -5.36 -12.33
C LEU A 231 -16.68 -4.41 -11.75
N VAL A 232 -17.64 -3.94 -12.55
CA VAL A 232 -18.72 -3.06 -12.08
C VAL A 232 -19.56 -3.77 -11.01
N GLU A 233 -20.01 -5.00 -11.28
CA GLU A 233 -20.85 -5.77 -10.34
C GLU A 233 -20.16 -6.04 -8.99
N ARG A 234 -18.85 -6.30 -9.03
CA ARG A 234 -18.04 -6.46 -7.83
C ARG A 234 -17.86 -5.13 -7.09
N ASN A 235 -17.45 -4.10 -7.80
CA ASN A 235 -16.94 -2.87 -7.21
C ASN A 235 -18.05 -1.93 -6.72
N VAL A 236 -19.25 -2.00 -7.32
CA VAL A 236 -20.41 -1.24 -6.84
C VAL A 236 -20.79 -1.61 -5.40
N LYS A 237 -20.61 -2.86 -5.00
CA LYS A 237 -20.88 -3.31 -3.61
C LYS A 237 -19.94 -2.65 -2.63
N ILE A 238 -18.63 -2.66 -2.93
CA ILE A 238 -17.58 -2.02 -2.12
C ILE A 238 -17.84 -0.52 -2.01
N HIS A 239 -18.13 0.11 -3.15
CA HIS A 239 -18.40 1.56 -3.21
C HIS A 239 -19.61 1.95 -2.37
N ASN A 240 -20.72 1.20 -2.49
CA ASN A 240 -21.93 1.47 -1.72
C ASN A 240 -21.70 1.30 -0.21
N GLU A 241 -21.02 0.23 0.21
CA GLU A 241 -20.68 0.03 1.62
C GLU A 241 -19.85 1.20 2.18
N ARG A 242 -18.85 1.66 1.46
CA ARG A 242 -18.02 2.80 1.86
C ARG A 242 -18.78 4.12 1.89
N ARG A 243 -19.65 4.34 0.92
CA ARG A 243 -20.55 5.51 0.91
C ARG A 243 -21.44 5.50 2.14
N ASP A 244 -22.07 4.36 2.43
CA ASP A 244 -23.05 4.23 3.52
C ASP A 244 -22.39 4.29 4.91
N THR A 245 -21.12 3.88 5.03
CA THR A 245 -20.34 3.96 6.27
C THR A 245 -19.55 5.27 6.44
N GLY A 246 -19.50 6.13 5.43
CA GLY A 246 -18.73 7.38 5.48
C GLY A 246 -17.22 7.13 5.58
N PHE A 247 -16.68 6.15 4.89
CA PHE A 247 -15.26 5.78 4.95
C PHE A 247 -14.33 6.96 4.62
N THR A 248 -13.33 7.22 5.48
CA THR A 248 -12.34 8.31 5.36
C THR A 248 -10.88 7.82 5.50
N GLY A 249 -10.66 6.52 5.48
CA GLY A 249 -9.33 5.94 5.69
C GLY A 249 -8.30 6.45 4.67
N TYR A 250 -7.06 6.69 5.13
CA TYR A 250 -5.94 6.97 4.23
C TYR A 250 -5.60 5.74 3.40
N VAL A 251 -5.43 5.93 2.09
CA VAL A 251 -5.03 4.88 1.14
C VAL A 251 -3.69 5.24 0.50
N GLU A 252 -2.70 4.39 0.67
CA GLU A 252 -1.38 4.59 0.09
C GLU A 252 -1.44 4.50 -1.45
N TYR A 253 -0.90 5.50 -2.12
CA TYR A 253 -0.85 5.61 -3.59
C TYR A 253 0.52 5.33 -4.19
N ARG A 254 1.57 5.37 -3.38
CA ARG A 254 2.93 5.09 -3.86
C ARG A 254 3.04 3.62 -4.25
N TRP A 255 3.95 3.33 -5.15
CA TRP A 255 4.23 1.94 -5.53
C TRP A 255 4.48 1.12 -4.28
N GLN A 256 3.71 0.05 -4.13
CA GLN A 256 3.79 -0.79 -2.95
C GLN A 256 4.52 -2.07 -3.28
N SER A 257 5.58 -2.34 -2.53
CA SER A 257 6.33 -3.59 -2.59
C SER A 257 5.82 -4.57 -1.55
N ASP A 258 5.78 -5.83 -1.92
CA ASP A 258 5.64 -6.93 -0.98
C ASP A 258 7.01 -7.24 -0.38
N VAL A 259 7.10 -7.39 0.93
CA VAL A 259 8.38 -7.51 1.61
C VAL A 259 8.41 -8.67 2.61
N VAL A 260 9.59 -9.27 2.73
CA VAL A 260 9.88 -10.24 3.80
C VAL A 260 10.99 -9.68 4.65
N ILE A 261 10.71 -9.45 5.92
CA ILE A 261 11.64 -8.89 6.89
C ILE A 261 12.11 -9.99 7.83
N THR A 262 13.42 -10.10 7.99
CA THR A 262 14.02 -10.88 9.06
C THR A 262 14.86 -10.01 9.96
N THR A 263 15.18 -10.51 11.14
CA THR A 263 16.13 -9.88 12.07
C THR A 263 17.25 -10.84 12.40
N LEU A 264 18.49 -10.36 12.39
CA LEU A 264 19.66 -11.10 12.87
C LEU A 264 20.41 -10.22 13.86
N LEU A 265 20.05 -10.34 15.13
CA LEU A 265 20.52 -9.53 16.24
C LEU A 265 21.46 -10.37 17.10
N THR A 266 22.76 -10.14 16.97
CA THR A 266 23.83 -10.97 17.56
C THR A 266 24.69 -10.22 18.58
N SER A 267 24.47 -8.92 18.77
CA SER A 267 25.24 -8.10 19.72
C SER A 267 25.11 -8.57 21.18
N GLN A 268 23.97 -9.20 21.51
CA GLN A 268 23.67 -9.73 22.86
C GLN A 268 23.55 -11.27 22.83
N PRO A 269 23.84 -11.95 23.95
CA PRO A 269 23.59 -13.39 24.05
C PRO A 269 22.13 -13.76 23.87
N ASP A 270 21.88 -14.90 23.21
CA ASP A 270 20.55 -15.48 23.11
C ASP A 270 20.03 -15.88 24.52
N PRO A 271 18.92 -15.32 24.99
CA PRO A 271 18.39 -15.61 26.34
C PRO A 271 18.04 -17.08 26.58
N GLN A 272 17.68 -17.83 25.53
CA GLN A 272 17.35 -19.26 25.63
C GLN A 272 18.60 -20.15 25.68
N ARG A 273 19.63 -19.78 24.90
CA ARG A 273 20.85 -20.58 24.75
C ARG A 273 21.98 -20.14 25.65
N GLY A 274 21.92 -18.92 26.21
CA GLY A 274 22.96 -18.33 27.07
C GLY A 274 24.27 -18.03 26.35
N SER A 275 24.32 -18.18 25.02
CA SER A 275 25.52 -17.97 24.20
C SER A 275 25.34 -16.85 23.20
N LYS A 276 26.40 -16.11 22.90
CA LYS A 276 26.43 -15.11 21.82
C LYS A 276 26.70 -15.83 20.51
N MET A 277 25.90 -15.54 19.48
CA MET A 277 26.14 -16.00 18.12
C MET A 277 27.09 -15.06 17.40
N THR A 278 27.89 -15.57 16.48
CA THR A 278 28.67 -14.75 15.55
C THR A 278 27.87 -14.56 14.27
N ALA A 279 27.64 -13.29 13.90
CA ALA A 279 26.91 -12.97 12.69
C ALA A 279 27.64 -13.45 11.43
N SER A 280 26.96 -14.15 10.56
CA SER A 280 27.47 -14.59 9.25
C SER A 280 26.36 -14.50 8.21
N PRO A 281 26.64 -14.04 6.97
CA PRO A 281 25.68 -14.07 5.86
C PRO A 281 25.12 -15.47 5.58
N ASP A 282 25.91 -16.51 5.82
CA ASP A 282 25.51 -17.91 5.60
C ASP A 282 24.29 -18.32 6.41
N MET A 283 24.07 -17.68 7.56
CA MET A 283 22.88 -17.92 8.39
C MET A 283 21.57 -17.58 7.67
N LEU A 284 21.62 -16.67 6.71
CA LEU A 284 20.46 -16.19 5.97
C LEU A 284 20.38 -16.72 4.53
N ASN A 285 21.38 -17.47 4.03
CA ASN A 285 21.47 -17.89 2.63
C ASN A 285 20.25 -18.72 2.16
N LYS A 286 19.77 -19.65 2.98
CA LYS A 286 18.61 -20.48 2.64
C LYS A 286 17.33 -19.68 2.58
N TRP A 287 17.11 -18.80 3.55
CA TRP A 287 16.00 -17.88 3.58
C TRP A 287 16.05 -16.96 2.36
N ALA A 288 17.16 -16.27 2.12
CA ALA A 288 17.33 -15.34 1.01
C ALA A 288 17.08 -15.98 -0.35
N SER A 289 17.66 -17.16 -0.59
CA SER A 289 17.48 -17.89 -1.86
C SER A 289 16.06 -18.44 -2.08
N SER A 290 15.26 -18.53 -1.02
CA SER A 290 13.88 -19.00 -1.09
C SER A 290 12.90 -17.90 -1.49
N LEU A 291 13.22 -16.62 -1.29
CA LEU A 291 12.31 -15.50 -1.50
C LEU A 291 11.90 -15.35 -2.98
N ARG A 292 10.63 -15.05 -3.23
CA ARG A 292 10.05 -14.92 -4.58
C ARG A 292 9.12 -13.72 -4.67
N GLN A 293 9.30 -12.90 -5.72
CA GLN A 293 8.42 -11.78 -6.06
C GLN A 293 8.25 -10.76 -4.91
N CYS A 294 9.32 -10.50 -4.15
CA CYS A 294 9.32 -9.58 -3.04
C CYS A 294 10.71 -8.99 -2.79
N VAL A 295 10.76 -7.96 -1.99
CA VAL A 295 12.01 -7.43 -1.45
C VAL A 295 12.34 -8.18 -0.16
N GLY A 296 13.54 -8.72 -0.07
CA GLY A 296 14.07 -9.33 1.16
C GLY A 296 14.85 -8.31 1.98
N ILE A 297 14.50 -8.17 3.26
CA ILE A 297 15.08 -7.18 4.16
C ILE A 297 15.63 -7.88 5.41
N ALA A 298 16.87 -7.58 5.77
CA ALA A 298 17.48 -8.03 7.02
C ALA A 298 17.81 -6.83 7.93
N LEU A 299 17.17 -6.78 9.10
CA LEU A 299 17.47 -5.81 10.16
C LEU A 299 18.54 -6.44 11.06
N VAL A 300 19.71 -5.83 11.13
CA VAL A 300 20.89 -6.42 11.74
C VAL A 300 21.66 -5.44 12.64
N ASP A 301 22.38 -5.94 13.61
CA ASP A 301 23.24 -5.12 14.47
C ASP A 301 24.75 -5.32 14.17
N GLU A 302 25.22 -6.52 13.96
CA GLU A 302 26.65 -6.81 13.75
C GLU A 302 26.98 -7.31 12.33
N LEU A 303 26.02 -7.84 11.56
CA LEU A 303 26.26 -8.36 10.20
C LEU A 303 26.62 -7.22 9.23
N GLN A 304 27.76 -7.36 8.51
CA GLN A 304 28.28 -6.31 7.62
C GLN A 304 27.92 -6.51 6.16
N THR A 305 27.62 -7.73 5.75
CA THR A 305 27.32 -8.06 4.35
C THR A 305 26.10 -8.96 4.29
N ALA A 306 25.19 -8.65 3.37
CA ALA A 306 23.98 -9.44 3.14
C ALA A 306 24.23 -10.55 2.11
N PRO A 307 23.41 -11.63 2.12
CA PRO A 307 23.26 -12.49 0.96
C PRO A 307 22.80 -11.71 -0.28
N ALA A 308 23.09 -12.25 -1.46
CA ALA A 308 22.67 -11.60 -2.72
C ALA A 308 21.15 -11.37 -2.76
N GLY A 309 20.75 -10.18 -3.20
CA GLY A 309 19.34 -9.79 -3.34
C GLY A 309 18.63 -9.40 -2.03
N ILE A 310 19.37 -9.28 -0.92
CA ILE A 310 18.82 -8.84 0.38
C ILE A 310 19.30 -7.42 0.70
N GLU A 311 18.36 -6.57 1.07
CA GLU A 311 18.64 -5.24 1.59
C GLU A 311 19.00 -5.31 3.08
N LEU A 312 20.12 -4.71 3.45
CA LEU A 312 20.65 -4.73 4.81
C LEU A 312 20.42 -3.38 5.50
N TYR A 313 19.71 -3.42 6.62
CA TYR A 313 19.51 -2.24 7.46
C TYR A 313 20.14 -2.44 8.83
N HIS A 314 21.10 -1.57 9.18
CA HIS A 314 21.73 -1.59 10.49
C HIS A 314 20.84 -0.93 11.53
N VAL A 315 20.60 -1.65 12.62
CA VAL A 315 19.78 -1.18 13.74
C VAL A 315 20.63 -1.02 15.01
N PRO A 316 20.33 -0.03 15.86
CA PRO A 316 21.12 0.20 17.07
C PRO A 316 20.94 -0.94 18.08
N ASP A 317 22.01 -1.19 18.86
CA ASP A 317 21.89 -2.04 20.05
C ASP A 317 21.12 -1.29 21.14
N VAL A 318 19.99 -1.87 21.54
CA VAL A 318 19.11 -1.35 22.58
C VAL A 318 19.10 -2.35 23.73
N LYS A 319 19.23 -1.87 24.98
CA LYS A 319 19.16 -2.71 26.18
C LYS A 319 17.74 -3.27 26.36
N MET A 320 17.42 -4.30 25.60
CA MET A 320 16.16 -5.01 25.58
C MET A 320 16.43 -6.49 25.24
N ASN A 321 15.63 -7.41 25.79
CA ASN A 321 15.69 -8.81 25.38
C ASN A 321 15.57 -8.92 23.86
N VAL A 322 16.47 -9.66 23.23
CA VAL A 322 16.63 -9.76 21.76
C VAL A 322 15.34 -10.18 21.06
N TYR A 323 14.53 -11.07 21.66
CA TYR A 323 13.26 -11.52 21.10
C TYR A 323 12.19 -10.40 21.05
N PHE A 324 12.24 -9.45 21.99
CA PHE A 324 11.37 -8.27 21.96
C PHE A 324 11.97 -7.13 21.15
N ARG A 325 13.32 -7.01 21.15
CA ARG A 325 14.05 -6.00 20.37
C ARG A 325 13.76 -6.12 18.87
N ARG A 326 13.62 -7.35 18.35
CA ARG A 326 13.24 -7.56 16.94
C ARG A 326 11.95 -6.82 16.55
N TRP A 327 10.93 -6.88 17.41
CA TRP A 327 9.64 -6.22 17.14
C TRP A 327 9.75 -4.70 17.19
N LEU A 328 10.61 -4.15 18.05
CA LEU A 328 10.90 -2.72 18.08
C LEU A 328 11.49 -2.25 16.75
N HIS A 329 12.50 -2.94 16.25
CA HIS A 329 13.14 -2.57 14.98
C HIS A 329 12.23 -2.80 13.77
N ILE A 330 11.46 -3.88 13.75
CA ILE A 330 10.44 -4.11 12.71
C ILE A 330 9.41 -2.96 12.71
N TRP A 331 8.89 -2.58 13.88
CA TRP A 331 7.93 -1.48 13.97
C TRP A 331 8.51 -0.14 13.53
N GLN A 332 9.75 0.18 13.93
CA GLN A 332 10.44 1.39 13.50
C GLN A 332 10.63 1.42 11.98
N HIS A 333 11.15 0.33 11.42
CA HIS A 333 11.37 0.18 9.98
C HIS A 333 10.06 0.34 9.19
N LEU A 334 8.98 -0.32 9.61
CA LEU A 334 7.68 -0.20 8.97
C LEU A 334 7.08 1.21 9.03
N ARG A 335 7.42 2.01 10.05
CA ARG A 335 6.99 3.42 10.12
C ARG A 335 7.65 4.29 9.06
N GLU A 336 8.88 3.99 8.73
CA GLU A 336 9.71 4.75 7.77
C GLU A 336 9.45 4.35 6.32
N HIS A 337 8.82 3.17 6.09
CA HIS A 337 8.56 2.59 4.78
C HIS A 337 7.06 2.42 4.48
N PRO A 338 6.34 3.49 4.17
CA PRO A 338 4.90 3.43 3.85
C PRO A 338 4.60 2.74 2.52
N GLU A 339 5.58 2.53 1.64
CA GLU A 339 5.49 1.88 0.34
C GLU A 339 5.29 0.36 0.41
N TYR A 340 5.34 -0.27 1.59
CA TYR A 340 5.10 -1.70 1.71
C TYR A 340 3.61 -2.04 1.71
N ARG A 341 3.22 -3.02 0.89
CA ARG A 341 1.86 -3.54 0.78
C ARG A 341 1.61 -4.66 1.78
N PHE A 342 2.09 -5.84 1.45
CA PHE A 342 2.10 -6.99 2.34
C PHE A 342 3.50 -7.20 2.93
N VAL A 343 3.51 -7.53 4.19
CA VAL A 343 4.73 -7.73 4.97
C VAL A 343 4.67 -9.11 5.61
N TRP A 344 5.75 -9.86 5.49
CA TRP A 344 6.03 -11.01 6.32
C TRP A 344 7.23 -10.74 7.21
N CYS A 345 7.09 -11.01 8.50
CA CYS A 345 8.19 -11.09 9.45
C CYS A 345 8.49 -12.56 9.71
N THR A 346 9.72 -12.99 9.43
CA THR A 346 10.11 -14.40 9.49
C THR A 346 11.42 -14.58 10.23
N ASP A 347 11.61 -15.72 10.87
CA ASP A 347 12.91 -16.13 11.37
C ASP A 347 13.80 -16.53 10.17
N GLY A 348 14.87 -15.75 9.91
CA GLY A 348 15.73 -15.94 8.72
C GLY A 348 16.62 -17.17 8.76
N THR A 349 16.69 -17.85 9.91
CA THR A 349 17.57 -19.03 10.08
C THR A 349 16.86 -20.36 9.81
N ASP A 350 15.53 -20.41 9.95
CA ASP A 350 14.76 -21.67 9.91
C ASP A 350 13.43 -21.60 9.17
N VAL A 351 13.13 -20.46 8.53
CA VAL A 351 11.95 -20.29 7.68
C VAL A 351 12.37 -20.15 6.21
N GLU A 352 11.69 -20.83 5.32
CA GLU A 352 11.91 -20.78 3.87
C GLU A 352 10.56 -20.57 3.14
N MET A 353 10.56 -19.70 2.11
CA MET A 353 9.40 -19.52 1.24
C MET A 353 9.31 -20.70 0.27
N LEU A 354 8.20 -21.41 0.25
CA LEU A 354 7.92 -22.47 -0.70
C LEU A 354 7.27 -21.96 -1.98
N ARG A 355 6.34 -21.03 -1.83
CA ARG A 355 5.68 -20.29 -2.91
C ARG A 355 5.29 -18.89 -2.48
N ALA A 356 5.18 -17.99 -3.44
CA ALA A 356 4.80 -16.59 -3.17
C ALA A 356 3.34 -16.49 -2.69
N PRO A 357 3.07 -15.83 -1.56
CA PRO A 357 1.72 -15.72 -0.99
C PRO A 357 0.91 -14.53 -1.52
N TRP A 358 1.54 -13.62 -2.26
CA TRP A 358 1.08 -12.24 -2.47
C TRP A 358 -0.28 -12.08 -3.14
N GLU A 359 -0.62 -12.99 -4.07
CA GLU A 359 -1.90 -12.96 -4.78
C GLU A 359 -3.05 -13.59 -3.98
N GLU A 360 -2.73 -14.42 -2.98
CA GLU A 360 -3.70 -15.12 -2.14
C GLU A 360 -3.95 -14.40 -0.80
N MET A 361 -3.04 -13.50 -0.40
CA MET A 361 -3.20 -12.70 0.82
C MET A 361 -4.34 -11.68 0.66
N LEU A 362 -5.14 -11.57 1.70
CA LEU A 362 -6.28 -10.65 1.76
C LEU A 362 -5.98 -9.50 2.72
N PRO A 363 -6.22 -8.24 2.32
CA PRO A 363 -6.19 -7.11 3.25
C PRO A 363 -7.10 -7.35 4.46
N GLY A 364 -6.65 -6.93 5.63
CA GLY A 364 -7.39 -7.11 6.88
C GLY A 364 -7.28 -8.50 7.51
N LYS A 365 -6.55 -9.44 6.91
CA LYS A 365 -6.19 -10.71 7.53
C LYS A 365 -4.77 -10.65 8.09
N VAL A 366 -4.56 -11.34 9.20
CA VAL A 366 -3.27 -11.50 9.87
C VAL A 366 -2.90 -12.98 9.87
N TYR A 367 -1.80 -13.32 9.27
CA TYR A 367 -1.34 -14.68 9.05
C TYR A 367 -0.23 -15.01 10.03
N VAL A 368 -0.34 -16.13 10.75
CA VAL A 368 0.61 -16.50 11.80
C VAL A 368 1.00 -17.97 11.74
N GLY A 369 2.22 -18.25 12.20
CA GLY A 369 2.68 -19.61 12.45
C GLY A 369 2.02 -20.24 13.68
N SER A 370 2.06 -21.55 13.77
CA SER A 370 1.60 -22.29 14.94
C SER A 370 2.52 -23.48 15.27
N GLU A 371 2.54 -23.87 16.55
CA GLU A 371 3.25 -25.02 17.04
C GLU A 371 2.33 -26.27 17.03
N PRO A 372 2.87 -27.49 16.93
CA PRO A 372 2.08 -28.73 17.07
C PRO A 372 1.78 -29.06 18.55
N LYS A 373 1.51 -28.06 19.36
CA LYS A 373 1.24 -28.15 20.79
C LYS A 373 0.36 -27.01 21.27
N THR A 374 -0.17 -27.12 22.49
CA THR A 374 -1.05 -26.10 23.09
C THR A 374 -0.30 -25.26 24.12
N TYR A 375 -0.93 -24.19 24.61
CA TYR A 375 -0.39 -23.38 25.71
C TYR A 375 -0.30 -24.14 27.05
N ALA A 376 -0.88 -25.33 27.18
CA ALA A 376 -0.66 -26.19 28.33
C ALA A 376 0.75 -26.81 28.42
N ASP A 377 1.56 -26.68 27.35
CA ASP A 377 2.92 -27.21 27.31
C ASP A 377 3.77 -26.68 28.47
N ILE A 378 4.52 -27.58 29.11
CA ILE A 378 5.30 -27.28 30.30
C ILE A 378 6.38 -26.22 30.03
N TRP A 379 6.94 -26.19 28.80
CA TRP A 379 7.92 -25.20 28.37
C TRP A 379 7.34 -23.77 28.47
N ALA A 380 6.08 -23.56 28.05
CA ALA A 380 5.44 -22.26 28.13
C ALA A 380 5.40 -21.74 29.55
N LYS A 381 5.02 -22.58 30.52
CA LYS A 381 4.96 -22.22 31.96
C LYS A 381 6.34 -21.92 32.55
N GLN A 382 7.33 -22.72 32.19
CA GLN A 382 8.69 -22.59 32.75
C GLN A 382 9.44 -21.37 32.26
N HIS A 383 9.22 -20.96 31.00
CA HIS A 383 9.97 -19.89 30.34
C HIS A 383 9.27 -18.53 30.36
N HIS A 384 8.08 -18.45 30.91
CA HIS A 384 7.30 -17.21 30.98
C HIS A 384 6.66 -17.07 32.39
N PRO A 385 7.47 -16.73 33.42
CA PRO A 385 7.04 -16.77 34.82
C PRO A 385 6.14 -15.60 35.22
N GLU A 386 6.04 -14.55 34.44
CA GLU A 386 5.26 -13.37 34.77
C GLU A 386 3.76 -13.72 34.86
N ARG A 387 3.10 -13.12 35.85
CA ARG A 387 1.71 -13.38 36.17
C ARG A 387 0.76 -13.27 34.95
N ILE A 388 0.95 -12.26 34.12
CA ILE A 388 0.13 -12.04 32.92
C ILE A 388 0.22 -13.22 31.94
N TYR A 389 1.40 -13.83 31.80
CA TYR A 389 1.60 -15.00 30.95
C TYR A 389 0.98 -16.25 31.58
N GLN A 390 1.10 -16.44 32.88
CA GLN A 390 0.51 -17.56 33.58
C GLN A 390 -1.04 -17.52 33.52
N GLU A 391 -1.64 -16.34 33.70
CA GLU A 391 -3.07 -16.13 33.56
C GLU A 391 -3.53 -16.43 32.10
N PHE A 392 -2.78 -16.00 31.10
CA PHE A 392 -3.05 -16.30 29.70
C PHE A 392 -2.97 -17.81 29.41
N ILE A 393 -1.93 -18.49 29.89
CA ILE A 393 -1.78 -19.95 29.74
C ILE A 393 -2.98 -20.68 30.31
N GLU A 394 -3.45 -20.33 31.50
CA GLU A 394 -4.60 -21.01 32.13
C GLU A 394 -5.90 -20.74 31.35
N ALA A 395 -6.12 -19.52 30.86
CA ALA A 395 -7.31 -19.18 30.08
C ALA A 395 -7.34 -19.86 28.70
N HIS A 396 -6.18 -20.07 28.09
CA HIS A 396 -6.00 -20.57 26.71
C HIS A 396 -5.32 -21.94 26.64
N ARG A 397 -5.30 -22.68 27.73
CA ARG A 397 -4.53 -23.93 27.90
C ARG A 397 -4.72 -24.97 26.78
N ASN A 398 -5.94 -25.02 26.20
CA ASN A 398 -6.31 -25.97 25.15
C ASN A 398 -6.14 -25.41 23.75
N ASP A 399 -5.82 -24.12 23.61
CA ASP A 399 -5.64 -23.48 22.32
C ASP A 399 -4.26 -23.82 21.76
N VAL A 400 -4.18 -23.94 20.44
CA VAL A 400 -2.92 -24.18 19.72
C VAL A 400 -1.99 -23.00 19.97
N MET A 401 -0.75 -23.28 20.36
CA MET A 401 0.26 -22.27 20.60
C MET A 401 0.69 -21.65 19.27
N LEU A 402 0.62 -20.33 19.19
CA LEU A 402 1.11 -19.59 18.01
C LEU A 402 2.62 -19.48 18.04
N ASN A 403 3.24 -19.43 16.86
CA ASN A 403 4.68 -19.32 16.70
C ASN A 403 5.07 -17.93 16.18
N ALA A 404 5.91 -17.25 16.95
CA ALA A 404 6.36 -15.89 16.68
C ALA A 404 7.40 -15.77 15.54
N GLY A 405 7.82 -16.89 14.96
CA GLY A 405 8.73 -16.95 13.80
C GLY A 405 8.06 -16.66 12.46
N LEU A 406 6.71 -16.51 12.43
CA LEU A 406 5.93 -16.20 11.23
C LEU A 406 4.78 -15.25 11.57
N LEU A 407 4.85 -14.03 11.01
CA LEU A 407 3.76 -13.05 11.05
C LEU A 407 3.63 -12.40 9.67
N GLY A 408 2.45 -12.45 9.09
CA GLY A 408 2.14 -11.81 7.80
C GLY A 408 0.85 -11.01 7.83
N GLY A 409 0.74 -10.03 6.96
CA GLY A 409 -0.44 -9.18 6.83
C GLY A 409 -0.16 -7.93 6.01
N THR A 410 -1.11 -6.98 6.00
CA THR A 410 -0.80 -5.65 5.48
C THR A 410 0.27 -4.98 6.35
N ARG A 411 1.01 -4.02 5.80
CA ARG A 411 1.96 -3.21 6.57
C ARG A 411 1.32 -2.67 7.85
N ALA A 412 0.10 -2.15 7.77
CA ALA A 412 -0.61 -1.58 8.91
C ALA A 412 -0.91 -2.63 9.99
N ASP A 413 -1.35 -3.83 9.60
CA ASP A 413 -1.66 -4.91 10.53
C ASP A 413 -0.40 -5.43 11.23
N VAL A 414 0.68 -5.67 10.48
CA VAL A 414 1.98 -6.14 11.03
C VAL A 414 2.58 -5.08 11.96
N MET A 415 2.51 -3.80 11.57
CA MET A 415 2.97 -2.69 12.41
C MET A 415 2.17 -2.58 13.72
N ALA A 416 0.84 -2.72 13.66
CA ALA A 416 -0.01 -2.72 14.83
C ALA A 416 0.26 -3.91 15.76
N PHE A 417 0.49 -5.09 15.19
CA PHE A 417 0.87 -6.29 15.94
C PHE A 417 2.21 -6.14 16.65
N ALA A 418 3.25 -5.71 15.93
CA ALA A 418 4.58 -5.45 16.50
C ALA A 418 4.52 -4.41 17.63
N HIS A 419 3.77 -3.32 17.43
CA HIS A 419 3.53 -2.31 18.46
C HIS A 419 2.80 -2.89 19.69
N GLY A 420 1.86 -3.79 19.50
CA GLY A 420 1.19 -4.51 20.57
C GLY A 420 2.17 -5.29 21.47
N ILE A 421 3.12 -6.01 20.85
CA ILE A 421 4.17 -6.74 21.58
C ILE A 421 5.07 -5.78 22.37
N ILE A 422 5.50 -4.67 21.74
CA ILE A 422 6.34 -3.65 22.39
C ILE A 422 5.62 -3.04 23.60
N ARG A 423 4.35 -2.67 23.46
CA ARG A 423 3.53 -2.13 24.55
C ARG A 423 3.40 -3.11 25.69
N LEU A 424 3.17 -4.39 25.39
CA LEU A 424 3.06 -5.44 26.41
C LEU A 424 4.40 -5.61 27.16
N TYR A 425 5.52 -5.66 26.44
CA TYR A 425 6.86 -5.72 27.01
C TYR A 425 7.09 -4.58 28.02
N TYR A 426 6.90 -3.33 27.60
CA TYR A 426 7.12 -2.18 28.49
C TYR A 426 6.15 -2.16 29.68
N ARG A 427 4.93 -2.62 29.51
CA ARG A 427 3.98 -2.78 30.63
C ARG A 427 4.48 -3.76 31.66
N ILE A 428 5.02 -4.90 31.23
CA ILE A 428 5.55 -5.96 32.12
C ILE A 428 6.82 -5.45 32.82
N GLU A 429 7.77 -4.89 32.09
CA GLU A 429 9.00 -4.37 32.65
C GLU A 429 8.78 -3.22 33.63
N SER A 430 7.85 -2.31 33.34
CA SER A 430 7.45 -1.23 34.24
C SER A 430 6.87 -1.82 35.55
N TYR A 431 6.00 -2.80 35.45
CA TYR A 431 5.41 -3.47 36.61
C TYR A 431 6.50 -4.14 37.48
N ARG A 432 7.41 -4.90 36.86
CA ARG A 432 8.55 -5.53 37.53
C ARG A 432 9.42 -4.50 38.24
N PHE A 433 9.74 -3.40 37.61
CA PHE A 433 10.52 -2.30 38.20
C PHE A 433 9.86 -1.74 39.47
N TRP A 434 8.57 -1.41 39.40
CA TRP A 434 7.85 -0.83 40.53
C TRP A 434 7.60 -1.82 41.69
N LYS A 435 7.41 -3.07 41.38
CA LYS A 435 7.20 -4.14 42.39
C LYS A 435 8.49 -4.68 42.97
N LYS A 436 9.65 -4.29 42.42
CA LYS A 436 10.97 -4.85 42.77
C LYS A 436 11.00 -6.38 42.67
N GLU A 437 10.24 -6.94 41.71
CA GLU A 437 10.21 -8.38 41.50
C GLU A 437 11.55 -8.85 40.90
N GLN A 438 12.19 -9.78 41.60
CA GLN A 438 13.44 -10.42 41.16
C GLN A 438 13.17 -11.73 40.39
N THR A 439 11.93 -12.07 40.13
CA THR A 439 11.59 -13.25 39.31
C THR A 439 12.16 -13.13 37.91
N GLY A 440 12.62 -14.24 37.34
CA GLY A 440 13.18 -14.27 36.01
C GLY A 440 12.25 -13.60 34.96
N ALA A 441 12.84 -12.94 33.99
CA ALA A 441 12.08 -12.43 32.86
C ALA A 441 11.71 -13.55 31.88
N ALA A 442 10.66 -13.35 31.10
CA ALA A 442 10.35 -14.22 29.98
C ALA A 442 11.58 -14.38 29.08
N VAL A 443 11.90 -15.61 28.74
CA VAL A 443 13.05 -15.92 27.90
C VAL A 443 12.80 -15.51 26.45
N GLY A 444 11.55 -15.60 25.98
CA GLY A 444 11.16 -15.27 24.63
C GLY A 444 9.82 -14.53 24.55
N ASP A 445 9.40 -14.27 23.34
CA ASP A 445 8.22 -13.45 23.01
C ASP A 445 6.96 -14.28 22.66
N MET A 446 7.04 -15.62 22.70
CA MET A 446 5.95 -16.51 22.25
C MET A 446 4.61 -16.22 22.93
N LEU A 447 4.61 -16.03 24.27
CA LEU A 447 3.37 -15.75 25.00
C LEU A 447 2.88 -14.32 24.76
N ALA A 448 3.81 -13.36 24.64
CA ALA A 448 3.46 -11.98 24.24
C ALA A 448 2.80 -11.97 22.87
N PHE A 449 3.34 -12.74 21.92
CA PHE A 449 2.76 -12.94 20.59
C PHE A 449 1.33 -13.50 20.68
N GLY A 450 1.12 -14.57 21.46
CA GLY A 450 -0.20 -15.17 21.68
C GLY A 450 -1.21 -14.20 22.29
N ILE A 451 -0.82 -13.42 23.29
CA ILE A 451 -1.69 -12.41 23.94
C ILE A 451 -2.09 -11.32 22.91
N VAL A 452 -1.14 -10.80 22.16
CA VAL A 452 -1.41 -9.76 21.15
C VAL A 452 -2.30 -10.31 20.03
N ALA A 453 -2.10 -11.56 19.62
CA ALA A 453 -2.91 -12.21 18.60
C ALA A 453 -4.41 -12.25 18.94
N GLN A 454 -4.79 -12.24 20.21
CA GLN A 454 -6.20 -12.18 20.62
C GLN A 454 -6.90 -10.90 20.14
N SER A 455 -6.16 -9.80 20.01
CA SER A 455 -6.71 -8.54 19.47
C SER A 455 -7.04 -8.63 17.96
N PHE A 456 -6.59 -9.70 17.31
CA PHE A 456 -6.79 -9.97 15.88
C PHE A 456 -7.62 -11.25 15.65
N ALA A 457 -8.23 -11.85 16.68
CA ALA A 457 -8.80 -13.20 16.64
C ALA A 457 -9.75 -13.44 15.45
N GLU A 458 -10.65 -12.49 15.13
CA GLU A 458 -11.59 -12.59 14.01
C GLU A 458 -10.93 -12.51 12.63
N ARG A 459 -9.69 -12.00 12.56
CA ARG A 459 -8.92 -11.78 11.34
C ARG A 459 -7.71 -12.70 11.24
N LEU A 460 -7.48 -13.51 12.25
CA LEU A 460 -6.32 -14.39 12.34
C LEU A 460 -6.47 -15.60 11.42
N VAL A 461 -5.41 -15.90 10.67
CA VAL A 461 -5.33 -17.06 9.78
C VAL A 461 -4.07 -17.86 10.13
N THR A 462 -4.23 -19.14 10.39
CA THR A 462 -3.13 -20.09 10.61
C THR A 462 -3.43 -21.40 9.91
N GLY A 463 -2.50 -22.33 9.92
CA GLY A 463 -2.70 -23.70 9.41
C GLY A 463 -1.96 -23.98 8.09
N PRO A 464 -2.35 -25.07 7.40
CA PRO A 464 -1.52 -25.67 6.35
C PRO A 464 -1.31 -24.81 5.10
N LEU A 465 -2.18 -23.82 4.85
CA LEU A 465 -1.96 -22.83 3.79
C LEU A 465 -0.79 -21.90 4.15
N VAL A 466 -0.70 -21.50 5.40
CA VAL A 466 0.31 -20.54 5.87
C VAL A 466 1.69 -21.20 5.97
N HIS A 467 1.78 -22.33 6.66
CA HIS A 467 3.06 -22.99 6.88
C HIS A 467 2.94 -24.51 7.00
N THR A 468 4.07 -25.20 6.75
CA THR A 468 4.21 -26.63 7.02
C THR A 468 4.13 -26.92 8.52
N VAL A 469 3.86 -28.15 8.91
CA VAL A 469 3.90 -28.54 10.32
C VAL A 469 5.31 -28.30 10.87
N PHE A 470 5.42 -27.54 11.93
CA PHE A 470 6.68 -27.15 12.57
C PHE A 470 7.46 -28.39 13.07
N LYS A 471 8.78 -28.40 12.84
CA LYS A 471 9.70 -29.50 13.17
C LYS A 471 9.35 -30.86 12.54
N THR A 472 8.75 -30.82 11.36
CA THR A 472 8.54 -32.03 10.53
C THR A 472 9.27 -31.90 9.20
N ASP A 473 9.47 -33.01 8.47
CA ASP A 473 10.11 -33.02 7.14
C ASP A 473 9.20 -32.42 6.04
N GLY A 474 8.45 -31.36 6.40
CA GLY A 474 7.68 -30.57 5.46
C GLY A 474 6.33 -31.17 5.08
N ILE A 475 5.64 -31.77 6.03
CA ILE A 475 4.23 -32.13 5.86
C ILE A 475 3.44 -30.88 5.51
N GLY A 476 2.72 -30.89 4.38
CA GLY A 476 1.97 -29.77 3.85
C GLY A 476 2.72 -28.89 2.86
N LYS A 477 3.92 -29.31 2.37
CA LYS A 477 4.71 -28.54 1.38
C LYS A 477 3.95 -28.20 0.10
N GLU A 478 2.98 -29.02 -0.28
CA GLU A 478 2.24 -28.90 -1.54
C GLU A 478 1.32 -27.67 -1.57
N ILE A 479 0.88 -27.22 -0.38
CA ILE A 479 -0.08 -26.11 -0.26
C ILE A 479 0.45 -24.91 0.53
N ALA A 480 1.43 -25.13 1.40
CA ALA A 480 1.95 -24.09 2.30
C ALA A 480 2.75 -23.01 1.54
N TRP A 481 2.63 -21.78 2.00
CA TRP A 481 3.49 -20.67 1.56
C TRP A 481 4.89 -20.78 2.16
N TRP A 482 4.96 -21.17 3.43
CA TRP A 482 6.19 -21.19 4.20
C TRP A 482 6.52 -22.58 4.74
N ARG A 483 7.79 -22.94 4.67
CA ARG A 483 8.35 -24.03 5.43
C ARG A 483 8.92 -23.49 6.72
N HIS A 484 8.49 -24.03 7.85
CA HIS A 484 9.01 -23.71 9.16
C HIS A 484 9.67 -24.98 9.74
N LYS A 485 10.99 -24.90 10.03
CA LYS A 485 11.80 -26.04 10.53
C LYS A 485 11.72 -26.18 12.04
#